data_20c6c9e05472612cef698d655e801449
#
_entry.id   20c6c9e05472612cef698d655e801449
#
_cell.length_a   1.000
_cell.length_b   1.000
_cell.length_c   1.000
_cell.angle_alpha   90.00
_cell.angle_beta   90.00
_cell.angle_gamma   90.00
#
_symmetry.space_group_name_H-M   'P 1'
#
loop_
_entity.id
_entity.type
_entity.pdbx_description
1 polymer ?
#
loop_
_entity_poly.entity_id
_entity_poly.type
_entity_poly.pdbx_seq_one_letter_code
_entity_poly.pdbx_strand_id
1 'polypeptide(L)'
;MTIPVTIIGAGLGGLTLARVLHVHGIPATVYEAEASPTARTQGGMLDIHHHNGQLALKDAGLHDQFLGLVHEGGEALRVLDRHGTLVFERPDDGHGRRPEVLRGALRQLLLDSLPAGTVRWGHKVTAARSLGDGRHEVTFADGTAVTTGLLVGADGAWSRVRPLLSAARPEYAGAVFVETYLFDSDERHPASAEAVGGGSLFALAPGKGITAHREPGGVLHTYVQLAGEREWIDGIDLTDTDTDTGAVTARIAKEFEGWAPELTALLTDGET
;
A
#
# COMPACT_ATOMS: atom_id res chain seq x y z
N MET A 1 -36.50 5.33 5.76
CA MET A 1 -35.88 4.35 4.84
C MET A 1 -34.40 4.66 4.77
N THR A 2 -33.55 3.70 5.07
CA THR A 2 -32.08 3.87 4.98
C THR A 2 -31.68 3.77 3.51
N ILE A 3 -30.94 4.76 2.98
CA ILE A 3 -30.45 4.74 1.61
C ILE A 3 -29.27 3.76 1.56
N PRO A 4 -29.29 2.73 0.70
CA PRO A 4 -28.14 1.83 0.55
C PRO A 4 -26.93 2.59 0.03
N VAL A 5 -25.76 2.30 0.57
CA VAL A 5 -24.49 2.92 0.17
C VAL A 5 -23.81 2.02 -0.87
N THR A 6 -23.37 2.62 -1.97
CA THR A 6 -22.54 1.96 -2.96
C THR A 6 -21.11 2.47 -2.81
N ILE A 7 -20.16 1.55 -2.59
CA ILE A 7 -18.73 1.83 -2.43
C ILE A 7 -17.98 1.22 -3.61
N ILE A 8 -17.11 2.00 -4.26
CA ILE A 8 -16.27 1.52 -5.34
C ILE A 8 -14.85 1.35 -4.82
N GLY A 9 -14.37 0.09 -4.82
CA GLY A 9 -13.04 -0.32 -4.38
C GLY A 9 -13.05 -1.04 -3.03
N ALA A 10 -12.52 -2.25 -2.99
CA ALA A 10 -12.30 -3.09 -1.79
C ALA A 10 -10.85 -2.97 -1.28
N GLY A 11 -10.28 -1.78 -1.35
CA GLY A 11 -9.08 -1.40 -0.60
C GLY A 11 -9.40 -1.17 0.88
N LEU A 12 -8.38 -0.91 1.70
CA LEU A 12 -8.56 -0.73 3.15
C LEU A 12 -9.60 0.34 3.49
N GLY A 13 -9.61 1.49 2.79
CA GLY A 13 -10.58 2.55 3.06
C GLY A 13 -12.03 2.14 2.75
N GLY A 14 -12.27 1.49 1.61
CA GLY A 14 -13.62 1.02 1.24
C GLY A 14 -14.14 -0.07 2.15
N LEU A 15 -13.27 -1.02 2.53
CA LEU A 15 -13.62 -2.10 3.46
C LEU A 15 -13.87 -1.59 4.88
N THR A 16 -13.05 -0.65 5.37
CA THR A 16 -13.26 -0.01 6.67
C THR A 16 -14.60 0.70 6.72
N LEU A 17 -14.92 1.50 5.70
CA LEU A 17 -16.22 2.17 5.61
C LEU A 17 -17.37 1.15 5.58
N ALA A 18 -17.26 0.11 4.75
CA ALA A 18 -18.28 -0.93 4.68
C ALA A 18 -18.51 -1.60 6.05
N ARG A 19 -17.42 -1.86 6.80
CA ARG A 19 -17.52 -2.45 8.13
C ARG A 19 -18.15 -1.50 9.15
N VAL A 20 -17.77 -0.23 9.17
CA VAL A 20 -18.39 0.79 10.05
C VAL A 20 -19.89 0.90 9.74
N LEU A 21 -20.28 0.98 8.47
CA LEU A 21 -21.68 0.99 8.06
C LEU A 21 -22.43 -0.27 8.53
N HIS A 22 -21.81 -1.43 8.41
CA HIS A 22 -22.40 -2.69 8.88
C HIS A 22 -22.65 -2.68 10.39
N VAL A 23 -21.67 -2.21 11.20
CA VAL A 23 -21.83 -2.08 12.66
C VAL A 23 -23.02 -1.20 13.03
N HIS A 24 -23.29 -0.15 12.22
CA HIS A 24 -24.42 0.75 12.43
C HIS A 24 -25.71 0.33 11.72
N GLY A 25 -25.77 -0.88 11.15
CA GLY A 25 -26.97 -1.40 10.48
C GLY A 25 -27.33 -0.68 9.19
N ILE A 26 -26.36 0.00 8.54
CA ILE A 26 -26.54 0.71 7.28
C ILE A 26 -26.14 -0.24 6.14
N PRO A 27 -27.06 -0.59 5.21
CA PRO A 27 -26.75 -1.47 4.09
C PRO A 27 -25.71 -0.84 3.15
N ALA A 28 -24.66 -1.59 2.81
CA ALA A 28 -23.64 -1.19 1.86
C ALA A 28 -23.30 -2.33 0.91
N THR A 29 -22.96 -1.99 -0.33
CA THR A 29 -22.37 -2.90 -1.31
C THR A 29 -21.06 -2.33 -1.81
N VAL A 30 -20.01 -3.13 -1.80
CA VAL A 30 -18.68 -2.77 -2.32
C VAL A 30 -18.51 -3.45 -3.68
N TYR A 31 -18.15 -2.69 -4.71
CA TYR A 31 -17.80 -3.22 -6.04
C TYR A 31 -16.29 -3.12 -6.23
N GLU A 32 -15.68 -4.27 -6.58
CA GLU A 32 -14.22 -4.40 -6.71
C GLU A 32 -13.85 -4.92 -8.10
N ALA A 33 -12.81 -4.32 -8.68
CA ALA A 33 -12.32 -4.69 -10.01
C ALA A 33 -11.61 -6.04 -10.04
N GLU A 34 -10.95 -6.42 -8.95
CA GLU A 34 -10.27 -7.71 -8.81
C GLU A 34 -11.28 -8.87 -8.90
N ALA A 35 -10.86 -9.99 -9.51
CA ALA A 35 -11.73 -11.15 -9.70
C ALA A 35 -12.04 -11.89 -8.38
N SER A 36 -11.16 -11.77 -7.38
CA SER A 36 -11.28 -12.45 -6.08
C SER A 36 -10.45 -11.72 -5.02
N PRO A 37 -10.62 -12.02 -3.72
CA PRO A 37 -9.81 -11.45 -2.65
C PRO A 37 -8.32 -11.78 -2.77
N THR A 38 -7.96 -12.85 -3.48
CA THR A 38 -6.59 -13.35 -3.68
C THR A 38 -6.05 -13.12 -5.08
N ALA A 39 -6.72 -12.30 -5.91
CA ALA A 39 -6.32 -12.07 -7.30
C ALA A 39 -4.93 -11.43 -7.44
N ARG A 40 -4.49 -10.70 -6.43
CA ARG A 40 -3.11 -10.20 -6.33
C ARG A 40 -2.64 -10.19 -4.87
N THR A 41 -1.34 -10.26 -4.69
CA THR A 41 -0.71 -10.06 -3.38
C THR A 41 -0.93 -8.62 -2.89
N GLN A 42 -1.06 -8.47 -1.59
CA GLN A 42 -1.15 -7.18 -0.92
C GLN A 42 0.13 -6.99 -0.12
N GLY A 43 1.19 -6.56 -0.78
CA GLY A 43 2.49 -6.39 -0.13
C GLY A 43 2.59 -5.12 0.71
N GLY A 44 3.66 -5.08 1.48
CA GLY A 44 4.06 -3.94 2.30
C GLY A 44 3.42 -3.89 3.67
N MET A 45 4.04 -3.09 4.51
CA MET A 45 3.54 -2.77 5.84
C MET A 45 2.90 -1.39 5.87
N LEU A 46 2.08 -1.16 6.86
CA LEU A 46 1.42 0.12 7.11
C LEU A 46 1.51 0.46 8.59
N ASP A 47 1.89 1.69 8.88
CA ASP A 47 1.78 2.28 10.19
C ASP A 47 0.35 2.82 10.42
N ILE A 48 -0.31 2.30 11.45
CA ILE A 48 -1.70 2.67 11.75
C ILE A 48 -1.74 3.62 12.95
N HIS A 49 -1.79 4.90 12.64
CA HIS A 49 -1.72 5.95 13.66
C HIS A 49 -2.91 5.96 14.60
N HIS A 50 -2.65 6.24 15.90
CA HIS A 50 -3.65 6.27 16.96
C HIS A 50 -4.73 7.34 16.77
N HIS A 51 -4.42 8.44 16.09
CA HIS A 51 -5.32 9.59 15.88
C HIS A 51 -6.18 9.50 14.61
N ASN A 52 -6.02 8.45 13.80
CA ASN A 52 -6.82 8.24 12.58
C ASN A 52 -7.15 6.76 12.35
N GLY A 53 -6.24 5.93 11.83
CA GLY A 53 -6.51 4.53 11.47
C GLY A 53 -7.01 3.68 12.64
N GLN A 54 -6.43 3.83 13.84
CA GLN A 54 -6.91 3.10 15.01
C GLN A 54 -8.29 3.57 15.48
N LEU A 55 -8.64 4.86 15.30
CA LEU A 55 -10.00 5.34 15.57
C LEU A 55 -11.00 4.68 14.65
N ALA A 56 -10.70 4.62 13.34
CA ALA A 56 -11.56 3.95 12.37
C ALA A 56 -11.73 2.45 12.68
N LEU A 57 -10.69 1.77 13.16
CA LEU A 57 -10.76 0.37 13.59
C LEU A 57 -11.58 0.19 14.87
N LYS A 58 -11.56 1.16 15.78
CA LYS A 58 -12.46 1.18 16.97
C LYS A 58 -13.91 1.32 16.55
N ASP A 59 -14.20 2.26 15.65
CA ASP A 59 -15.55 2.46 15.12
C ASP A 59 -16.05 1.23 14.33
N ALA A 60 -15.12 0.52 13.67
CA ALA A 60 -15.38 -0.75 13.00
C ALA A 60 -15.56 -1.94 13.97
N GLY A 61 -15.27 -1.78 15.27
CA GLY A 61 -15.28 -2.84 16.27
C GLY A 61 -14.21 -3.92 16.05
N LEU A 62 -13.06 -3.54 15.46
CA LEU A 62 -11.98 -4.47 15.08
C LEU A 62 -10.64 -4.13 15.74
N HIS A 63 -10.60 -3.19 16.69
CA HIS A 63 -9.36 -2.72 17.27
C HIS A 63 -8.58 -3.82 18.00
N ASP A 64 -9.25 -4.69 18.75
CA ASP A 64 -8.58 -5.76 19.50
C ASP A 64 -8.00 -6.83 18.56
N GLN A 65 -8.73 -7.17 17.49
CA GLN A 65 -8.24 -8.09 16.46
C GLN A 65 -7.06 -7.48 15.69
N PHE A 66 -7.11 -6.19 15.42
CA PHE A 66 -6.00 -5.45 14.81
C PHE A 66 -4.75 -5.49 15.68
N LEU A 67 -4.86 -5.33 17.01
CA LEU A 67 -3.71 -5.44 17.92
C LEU A 67 -3.01 -6.79 17.82
N GLY A 68 -3.76 -7.86 17.53
CA GLY A 68 -3.19 -9.19 17.27
C GLY A 68 -2.44 -9.35 15.95
N LEU A 69 -2.49 -8.35 15.05
CA LEU A 69 -1.76 -8.34 13.77
C LEU A 69 -0.51 -7.47 13.81
N VAL A 70 -0.30 -6.70 14.89
CA VAL A 70 0.81 -5.76 15.01
C VAL A 70 2.15 -6.49 14.95
N HIS A 71 3.04 -5.99 14.11
CA HIS A 71 4.42 -6.46 14.05
C HIS A 71 5.22 -5.87 15.22
N GLU A 72 5.61 -6.72 16.13
CA GLU A 72 6.39 -6.35 17.31
C GLU A 72 7.77 -5.83 16.89
N GLY A 73 8.19 -4.69 17.43
CA GLY A 73 9.44 -4.03 17.05
C GLY A 73 9.34 -3.15 15.80
N GLY A 74 8.21 -3.18 15.06
CA GLY A 74 8.04 -2.50 13.77
C GLY A 74 8.10 -0.98 13.84
N GLU A 75 7.85 -0.36 15.01
CA GLU A 75 7.94 1.10 15.19
C GLU A 75 9.38 1.61 15.33
N ALA A 76 10.39 0.73 15.40
CA ALA A 76 11.79 1.12 15.42
C ALA A 76 12.19 1.83 14.12
N LEU A 77 13.05 2.84 14.25
CA LEU A 77 13.49 3.66 13.12
C LEU A 77 14.99 3.90 13.19
N ARG A 78 15.66 3.64 12.06
CA ARG A 78 17.05 4.04 11.82
C ARG A 78 17.16 4.99 10.64
N VAL A 79 18.03 5.97 10.78
CA VAL A 79 18.44 6.84 9.67
C VAL A 79 19.95 6.71 9.52
N LEU A 80 20.37 6.27 8.35
CA LEU A 80 21.78 6.17 7.99
C LEU A 80 22.14 7.23 6.94
N ASP A 81 23.39 7.63 6.90
CA ASP A 81 23.92 8.34 5.75
C ASP A 81 24.26 7.36 4.62
N ARG A 82 24.65 7.89 3.48
CA ARG A 82 25.03 7.06 2.32
C ARG A 82 26.24 6.14 2.56
N HIS A 83 27.01 6.38 3.61
CA HIS A 83 28.19 5.59 3.97
C HIS A 83 27.88 4.52 5.02
N GLY A 84 26.58 4.32 5.37
CA GLY A 84 26.13 3.38 6.40
C GLY A 84 26.32 3.91 7.82
N THR A 85 26.71 5.18 8.00
CA THR A 85 26.88 5.76 9.34
C THR A 85 25.54 6.06 9.96
N LEU A 86 25.32 5.57 11.18
CA LEU A 86 24.10 5.84 11.95
C LEU A 86 24.01 7.34 12.29
N VAL A 87 23.01 8.02 11.78
CA VAL A 87 22.71 9.43 12.02
C VAL A 87 21.68 9.59 13.13
N PHE A 88 20.68 8.73 13.15
CA PHE A 88 19.60 8.77 14.13
C PHE A 88 19.04 7.35 14.34
N GLU A 89 18.70 7.04 15.59
CA GLU A 89 18.01 5.81 15.95
C GLU A 89 16.91 6.11 16.96
N ARG A 90 15.79 5.48 16.78
CA ARG A 90 14.68 5.44 17.74
C ARG A 90 14.23 4.00 17.87
N PRO A 91 14.44 3.37 19.03
CA PRO A 91 13.90 2.03 19.28
C PRO A 91 12.36 2.08 19.32
N ASP A 92 11.74 0.93 19.13
CA ASP A 92 10.32 0.76 19.43
C ASP A 92 10.12 0.87 20.93
N ASP A 93 9.28 1.79 21.38
CA ASP A 93 8.99 2.03 22.80
C ASP A 93 7.78 1.21 23.31
N GLY A 94 7.16 0.42 22.45
CA GLY A 94 5.99 -0.42 22.76
C GLY A 94 4.71 0.37 23.06
N HIS A 95 4.69 1.69 22.82
CA HIS A 95 3.51 2.49 23.11
C HIS A 95 2.40 2.40 22.06
N GLY A 96 2.64 1.73 20.94
CA GLY A 96 1.63 1.46 19.90
C GLY A 96 0.99 2.70 19.31
N ARG A 97 1.75 3.80 19.16
CA ARG A 97 1.21 5.06 18.63
C ARG A 97 0.94 4.99 17.14
N ARG A 98 1.74 4.18 16.44
CA ARG A 98 1.64 3.92 15.00
C ARG A 98 2.14 2.52 14.68
N PRO A 99 1.50 1.49 15.29
CA PRO A 99 1.92 0.11 15.10
C PRO A 99 1.90 -0.29 13.64
N GLU A 100 2.90 -1.06 13.26
CA GLU A 100 3.09 -1.58 11.91
C GLU A 100 2.33 -2.89 11.74
N VAL A 101 1.63 -3.03 10.62
CA VAL A 101 0.92 -4.27 10.26
C VAL A 101 1.11 -4.59 8.79
N LEU A 102 1.13 -5.87 8.44
CA LEU A 102 1.05 -6.28 7.03
C LEU A 102 -0.28 -5.82 6.43
N ARG A 103 -0.20 -5.11 5.30
CA ARG A 103 -1.37 -4.61 4.56
C ARG A 103 -2.34 -5.71 4.20
N GLY A 104 -1.81 -6.87 3.78
CA GLY A 104 -2.61 -8.05 3.45
C GLY A 104 -3.38 -8.60 4.63
N ALA A 105 -2.75 -8.69 5.81
CA ALA A 105 -3.38 -9.18 7.03
C ALA A 105 -4.51 -8.24 7.49
N LEU A 106 -4.28 -6.92 7.46
CA LEU A 106 -5.31 -5.94 7.80
C LEU A 106 -6.49 -5.98 6.80
N ARG A 107 -6.19 -6.12 5.50
CA ARG A 107 -7.24 -6.27 4.48
C ARG A 107 -8.07 -7.53 4.71
N GLN A 108 -7.43 -8.65 5.03
CA GLN A 108 -8.12 -9.91 5.31
C GLN A 108 -9.02 -9.81 6.54
N LEU A 109 -8.53 -9.20 7.63
CA LEU A 109 -9.33 -8.93 8.83
C LEU A 109 -10.62 -8.15 8.48
N LEU A 110 -10.50 -7.11 7.67
CA LEU A 110 -11.65 -6.31 7.23
C LEU A 110 -12.62 -7.13 6.38
N LEU A 111 -12.12 -7.94 5.44
CA LEU A 111 -12.95 -8.81 4.60
C LEU A 111 -13.72 -9.83 5.43
N ASP A 112 -13.03 -10.52 6.35
CA ASP A 112 -13.62 -11.56 7.20
C ASP A 112 -14.70 -11.01 8.14
N SER A 113 -14.62 -9.72 8.46
CA SER A 113 -15.57 -9.02 9.32
C SER A 113 -16.89 -8.66 8.64
N LEU A 114 -16.96 -8.77 7.31
CA LEU A 114 -18.13 -8.38 6.52
C LEU A 114 -19.03 -9.59 6.20
N PRO A 115 -20.35 -9.39 6.12
CA PRO A 115 -21.25 -10.44 5.66
C PRO A 115 -20.91 -10.91 4.25
N ALA A 116 -21.13 -12.19 3.99
CA ALA A 116 -20.96 -12.76 2.66
C ALA A 116 -21.78 -11.99 1.62
N GLY A 117 -21.15 -11.69 0.48
CA GLY A 117 -21.79 -10.96 -0.61
C GLY A 117 -21.82 -9.44 -0.45
N THR A 118 -21.26 -8.88 0.63
CA THR A 118 -21.06 -7.41 0.75
C THR A 118 -20.11 -6.91 -0.33
N VAL A 119 -19.04 -7.65 -0.64
CA VAL A 119 -18.11 -7.34 -1.72
C VAL A 119 -18.50 -8.11 -2.99
N ARG A 120 -18.65 -7.37 -4.09
CA ARG A 120 -18.92 -7.87 -5.43
C ARG A 120 -17.65 -7.81 -6.25
N TRP A 121 -17.00 -8.93 -6.43
CA TRP A 121 -15.74 -9.08 -7.18
C TRP A 121 -15.97 -9.08 -8.69
N GLY A 122 -14.92 -8.73 -9.46
CA GLY A 122 -14.97 -8.71 -10.93
C GLY A 122 -15.74 -7.53 -11.52
N HIS A 123 -16.09 -6.53 -10.74
CA HIS A 123 -16.88 -5.38 -11.15
C HIS A 123 -15.99 -4.15 -11.40
N LYS A 124 -15.20 -4.17 -12.47
CA LYS A 124 -14.35 -3.04 -12.86
C LYS A 124 -15.18 -1.87 -13.36
N VAL A 125 -15.21 -0.78 -12.61
CA VAL A 125 -15.92 0.46 -12.99
C VAL A 125 -15.23 1.13 -14.17
N THR A 126 -16.00 1.48 -15.19
CA THR A 126 -15.53 2.24 -16.38
C THR A 126 -15.99 3.69 -16.36
N ALA A 127 -17.18 3.95 -15.79
CA ALA A 127 -17.74 5.30 -15.70
C ALA A 127 -18.68 5.43 -14.49
N ALA A 128 -18.79 6.66 -13.98
CA ALA A 128 -19.83 7.07 -13.05
C ALA A 128 -20.38 8.43 -13.50
N ARG A 129 -21.74 8.59 -13.47
CA ARG A 129 -22.39 9.82 -13.85
C ARG A 129 -23.55 10.18 -12.92
N SER A 130 -23.80 11.46 -12.75
CA SER A 130 -25.00 11.94 -12.05
C SER A 130 -26.23 11.79 -12.95
N LEU A 131 -27.36 11.42 -12.34
CA LEU A 131 -28.68 11.39 -13.02
C LEU A 131 -29.48 12.68 -12.82
N GLY A 132 -28.95 13.65 -12.04
CA GLY A 132 -29.56 14.96 -11.84
C GLY A 132 -30.62 15.04 -10.73
N ASP A 133 -31.01 13.91 -10.14
CA ASP A 133 -32.02 13.80 -9.08
C ASP A 133 -31.45 13.30 -7.74
N GLY A 134 -30.15 13.50 -7.52
CA GLY A 134 -29.41 12.98 -6.36
C GLY A 134 -28.99 11.53 -6.49
N ARG A 135 -29.33 10.88 -7.61
CA ARG A 135 -28.86 9.52 -7.91
C ARG A 135 -27.67 9.53 -8.86
N HIS A 136 -26.93 8.44 -8.82
CA HIS A 136 -25.77 8.20 -9.66
C HIS A 136 -25.89 6.85 -10.36
N GLU A 137 -25.42 6.78 -11.58
CA GLU A 137 -25.27 5.54 -12.33
C GLU A 137 -23.78 5.17 -12.40
N VAL A 138 -23.48 3.93 -12.11
CA VAL A 138 -22.12 3.35 -12.21
C VAL A 138 -22.17 2.25 -13.28
N THR A 139 -21.30 2.35 -14.28
CA THR A 139 -21.19 1.38 -15.39
C THR A 139 -19.93 0.53 -15.20
N PHE A 140 -20.07 -0.77 -15.41
CA PHE A 140 -18.97 -1.74 -15.32
C PHE A 140 -18.44 -2.16 -16.69
N ALA A 141 -17.26 -2.81 -16.69
CA ALA A 141 -16.60 -3.24 -17.93
C ALA A 141 -17.36 -4.31 -18.71
N ASP A 142 -18.22 -5.08 -18.06
CA ASP A 142 -19.12 -6.08 -18.70
C ASP A 142 -20.36 -5.46 -19.34
N GLY A 143 -20.50 -4.13 -19.28
CA GLY A 143 -21.63 -3.39 -19.82
C GLY A 143 -22.83 -3.30 -18.88
N THR A 144 -22.82 -3.94 -17.72
CA THR A 144 -23.87 -3.78 -16.72
C THR A 144 -23.75 -2.44 -15.99
N ALA A 145 -24.84 -2.00 -15.37
CA ALA A 145 -24.87 -0.76 -14.61
C ALA A 145 -25.74 -0.88 -13.36
N VAL A 146 -25.41 -0.08 -12.35
CA VAL A 146 -26.20 0.05 -11.13
C VAL A 146 -26.53 1.52 -10.87
N THR A 147 -27.70 1.77 -10.29
CA THR A 147 -28.11 3.10 -9.83
C THR A 147 -28.12 3.14 -8.31
N THR A 148 -27.56 4.21 -7.76
CA THR A 148 -27.45 4.42 -6.30
C THR A 148 -27.78 5.84 -5.89
N GLY A 149 -28.34 6.00 -4.68
CA GLY A 149 -28.59 7.32 -4.08
C GLY A 149 -27.38 7.88 -3.31
N LEU A 150 -26.44 7.01 -2.91
CA LEU A 150 -25.21 7.44 -2.24
C LEU A 150 -24.04 6.63 -2.79
N LEU A 151 -23.12 7.32 -3.49
CA LEU A 151 -21.95 6.75 -4.12
C LEU A 151 -20.68 7.21 -3.41
N VAL A 152 -19.83 6.27 -3.02
CA VAL A 152 -18.52 6.54 -2.41
C VAL A 152 -17.42 5.99 -3.31
N GLY A 153 -16.48 6.87 -3.71
CA GLY A 153 -15.26 6.48 -4.42
C GLY A 153 -14.15 6.13 -3.44
N ALA A 154 -13.76 4.87 -3.40
CA ALA A 154 -12.59 4.32 -2.71
C ALA A 154 -11.68 3.57 -3.68
N ASP A 155 -11.75 3.93 -4.95
CA ASP A 155 -11.17 3.27 -6.12
C ASP A 155 -9.75 3.78 -6.50
N GLY A 156 -9.07 4.39 -5.52
CA GLY A 156 -7.64 4.69 -5.58
C GLY A 156 -7.26 5.88 -6.44
N ALA A 157 -5.99 5.92 -6.83
CA ALA A 157 -5.41 7.07 -7.53
C ALA A 157 -6.06 7.35 -8.90
N TRP A 158 -6.49 6.30 -9.61
CA TRP A 158 -7.14 6.41 -10.93
C TRP A 158 -8.66 6.33 -10.84
N SER A 159 -9.24 6.89 -9.77
CA SER A 159 -10.66 6.88 -9.47
C SER A 159 -11.53 7.30 -10.66
N ARG A 160 -12.56 6.48 -10.95
CA ARG A 160 -13.61 6.77 -11.93
C ARG A 160 -14.78 7.55 -11.32
N VAL A 161 -14.83 7.61 -9.98
CA VAL A 161 -15.82 8.40 -9.24
C VAL A 161 -15.39 9.85 -9.08
N ARG A 162 -14.08 10.12 -8.98
CA ARG A 162 -13.52 11.47 -8.79
C ARG A 162 -14.08 12.54 -9.75
N PRO A 163 -14.30 12.27 -11.06
CA PRO A 163 -14.82 13.27 -12.00
C PRO A 163 -16.18 13.87 -11.61
N LEU A 164 -16.94 13.20 -10.75
CA LEU A 164 -18.19 13.76 -10.20
C LEU A 164 -17.96 14.91 -9.20
N LEU A 165 -16.75 14.99 -8.62
CA LEU A 165 -16.41 15.94 -7.55
C LEU A 165 -15.32 16.93 -7.99
N SER A 166 -14.41 16.54 -8.87
CA SER A 166 -13.23 17.33 -9.24
C SER A 166 -12.74 16.95 -10.63
N ALA A 167 -12.23 17.93 -11.36
CA ALA A 167 -11.52 17.72 -12.63
C ALA A 167 -10.04 17.32 -12.44
N ALA A 168 -9.54 17.25 -11.19
CA ALA A 168 -8.16 16.90 -10.91
C ALA A 168 -7.82 15.49 -11.43
N ARG A 169 -6.64 15.36 -12.00
CA ARG A 169 -6.08 14.08 -12.48
C ARG A 169 -4.75 13.82 -11.78
N PRO A 170 -4.38 12.53 -11.59
CA PRO A 170 -3.04 12.20 -11.12
C PRO A 170 -1.99 12.69 -12.13
N GLU A 171 -0.94 13.31 -11.61
CA GLU A 171 0.22 13.78 -12.38
C GLU A 171 1.47 13.11 -11.83
N TYR A 172 2.47 12.94 -12.68
CA TYR A 172 3.77 12.43 -12.26
C TYR A 172 4.43 13.44 -11.31
N ALA A 173 4.85 12.97 -10.14
CA ALA A 173 5.39 13.82 -9.07
C ALA A 173 6.92 14.05 -9.17
N GLY A 174 7.58 13.54 -10.20
CA GLY A 174 9.03 13.70 -10.38
C GLY A 174 9.87 12.67 -9.61
N ALA A 175 9.25 11.61 -9.10
CA ALA A 175 9.96 10.52 -8.43
C ALA A 175 9.33 9.17 -8.73
N VAL A 176 10.14 8.12 -8.70
CA VAL A 176 9.73 6.72 -8.79
C VAL A 176 10.24 5.94 -7.61
N PHE A 177 9.55 4.83 -7.34
CA PHE A 177 9.99 3.81 -6.40
C PHE A 177 10.16 2.49 -7.13
N VAL A 178 11.27 1.82 -6.84
CA VAL A 178 11.52 0.43 -7.23
C VAL A 178 11.46 -0.40 -5.97
N GLU A 179 10.64 -1.43 -5.99
CA GLU A 179 10.48 -2.35 -4.86
C GLU A 179 11.36 -3.58 -5.04
N THR A 180 12.02 -4.00 -3.97
CA THR A 180 12.78 -5.24 -3.89
C THR A 180 12.57 -5.93 -2.55
N TYR A 181 12.83 -7.24 -2.52
CA TYR A 181 12.71 -8.04 -1.31
C TYR A 181 13.98 -8.84 -1.09
N LEU A 182 14.41 -8.97 0.17
CA LEU A 182 15.42 -9.94 0.60
C LEU A 182 14.75 -10.93 1.55
N PHE A 183 14.69 -12.20 1.16
CA PHE A 183 14.11 -13.26 1.98
C PHE A 183 15.20 -13.92 2.81
N ASP A 184 14.82 -14.49 3.98
CA ASP A 184 15.73 -15.09 4.94
C ASP A 184 16.94 -14.18 5.26
N SER A 185 16.64 -12.88 5.44
CA SER A 185 17.64 -11.81 5.42
C SER A 185 18.69 -11.93 6.53
N ASP A 186 18.34 -12.45 7.70
CA ASP A 186 19.28 -12.62 8.80
C ASP A 186 20.36 -13.67 8.50
N GLU A 187 20.04 -14.67 7.70
CA GLU A 187 20.97 -15.74 7.29
C GLU A 187 21.72 -15.41 5.99
N ARG A 188 20.98 -14.90 4.99
CA ARG A 188 21.51 -14.69 3.63
C ARG A 188 22.13 -13.33 3.42
N HIS A 189 21.64 -12.30 4.14
CA HIS A 189 22.03 -10.90 3.97
C HIS A 189 22.29 -10.21 5.32
N PRO A 190 23.13 -10.79 6.20
CA PRO A 190 23.27 -10.33 7.59
C PRO A 190 23.70 -8.86 7.73
N ALA A 191 24.55 -8.34 6.82
CA ALA A 191 24.97 -6.94 6.84
C ALA A 191 23.80 -5.97 6.58
N SER A 192 22.96 -6.28 5.57
CA SER A 192 21.76 -5.49 5.28
C SER A 192 20.72 -5.62 6.40
N ALA A 193 20.55 -6.82 6.97
CA ALA A 193 19.66 -7.08 8.08
C ALA A 193 20.08 -6.30 9.34
N GLU A 194 21.38 -6.23 9.64
CA GLU A 194 21.93 -5.42 10.73
C GLU A 194 21.71 -3.93 10.47
N ALA A 195 21.96 -3.44 9.24
CA ALA A 195 21.76 -2.05 8.88
C ALA A 195 20.29 -1.61 9.07
N VAL A 196 19.33 -2.43 8.60
CA VAL A 196 17.89 -2.15 8.73
C VAL A 196 17.43 -2.21 10.20
N GLY A 197 17.95 -3.16 10.97
CA GLY A 197 17.51 -3.36 12.35
C GLY A 197 16.14 -4.01 12.48
N GLY A 198 15.39 -3.68 13.54
CA GLY A 198 14.10 -4.33 13.86
C GLY A 198 12.88 -3.75 13.16
N GLY A 199 12.97 -2.55 12.59
CA GLY A 199 11.82 -1.83 12.02
C GLY A 199 12.15 -1.20 10.67
N SER A 200 12.14 0.12 10.61
CA SER A 200 12.34 0.89 9.38
C SER A 200 13.72 1.49 9.28
N LEU A 201 14.31 1.47 8.09
CA LEU A 201 15.53 2.17 7.70
C LEU A 201 15.22 3.28 6.71
N PHE A 202 15.87 4.45 6.87
CA PHE A 202 15.93 5.50 5.88
C PHE A 202 17.39 5.88 5.62
N ALA A 203 17.83 5.75 4.37
CA ALA A 203 19.10 6.28 3.88
C ALA A 203 18.78 7.22 2.72
N LEU A 204 18.89 8.54 2.95
CA LEU A 204 18.41 9.56 2.03
C LEU A 204 19.53 10.48 1.59
N ALA A 205 19.51 10.89 0.32
CA ALA A 205 20.35 11.93 -0.25
C ALA A 205 19.52 12.79 -1.20
N PRO A 206 19.99 13.98 -1.63
CA PRO A 206 19.28 14.79 -2.60
C PRO A 206 18.94 14.00 -3.87
N GLY A 207 17.65 13.92 -4.18
CA GLY A 207 17.13 13.26 -5.39
C GLY A 207 17.10 11.73 -5.37
N LYS A 208 17.57 11.05 -4.31
CA LYS A 208 17.55 9.59 -4.21
C LYS A 208 17.53 9.09 -2.78
N GLY A 209 17.06 7.87 -2.59
CA GLY A 209 17.02 7.24 -1.26
C GLY A 209 16.79 5.74 -1.34
N ILE A 210 17.17 5.08 -0.27
CA ILE A 210 16.83 3.68 0.01
C ILE A 210 16.09 3.68 1.34
N THR A 211 14.89 3.14 1.34
CA THR A 211 14.12 2.87 2.56
C THR A 211 13.81 1.39 2.62
N ALA A 212 13.88 0.81 3.80
CA ALA A 212 13.58 -0.60 3.97
C ALA A 212 12.76 -0.82 5.25
N HIS A 213 11.93 -1.85 5.23
CA HIS A 213 11.17 -2.30 6.37
C HIS A 213 11.50 -3.77 6.65
N ARG A 214 11.67 -4.09 7.93
CA ARG A 214 11.71 -5.48 8.36
C ARG A 214 10.29 -5.98 8.52
N GLU A 215 9.90 -6.92 7.68
CA GLU A 215 8.62 -7.61 7.74
C GLU A 215 8.74 -8.93 8.52
N PRO A 216 7.61 -9.50 9.00
CA PRO A 216 7.61 -10.82 9.63
C PRO A 216 8.25 -11.90 8.74
N GLY A 217 8.92 -12.88 9.36
CA GLY A 217 9.53 -14.00 8.65
C GLY A 217 10.92 -13.71 8.08
N GLY A 218 11.63 -12.69 8.58
CA GLY A 218 12.99 -12.38 8.13
C GLY A 218 13.06 -11.76 6.75
N VAL A 219 12.02 -11.06 6.34
CA VAL A 219 11.93 -10.37 5.05
C VAL A 219 12.34 -8.91 5.22
N LEU A 220 13.21 -8.40 4.34
CA LEU A 220 13.43 -6.96 4.18
C LEU A 220 12.74 -6.51 2.90
N HIS A 221 11.77 -5.65 3.05
CA HIS A 221 11.07 -5.00 1.93
C HIS A 221 11.68 -3.62 1.71
N THR A 222 12.19 -3.38 0.52
CA THR A 222 12.96 -2.17 0.20
C THR A 222 12.26 -1.35 -0.88
N TYR A 223 12.29 -0.04 -0.69
CA TYR A 223 11.88 0.96 -1.68
C TYR A 223 13.08 1.81 -2.05
N VAL A 224 13.54 1.69 -3.29
CA VAL A 224 14.58 2.53 -3.86
C VAL A 224 13.91 3.70 -4.54
N GLN A 225 14.12 4.90 -4.02
CA GLN A 225 13.56 6.13 -4.56
C GLN A 225 14.55 6.86 -5.46
N LEU A 226 14.08 7.28 -6.63
CA LEU A 226 14.83 8.13 -7.55
C LEU A 226 13.93 9.28 -8.02
N ALA A 227 14.43 10.52 -7.86
CA ALA A 227 13.88 11.67 -8.56
C ALA A 227 14.44 11.69 -9.99
N GLY A 228 13.60 11.88 -10.98
CA GLY A 228 14.03 11.90 -12.37
C GLY A 228 12.93 12.31 -13.32
N GLU A 229 13.35 12.60 -14.54
CA GLU A 229 12.42 12.89 -15.64
C GLU A 229 11.66 11.60 -16.01
N ARG A 230 10.44 11.78 -16.49
CA ARG A 230 9.58 10.67 -16.87
C ARG A 230 10.19 9.80 -17.97
N GLU A 231 10.88 10.43 -18.90
CA GLU A 231 11.56 9.78 -20.03
C GLU A 231 12.64 8.79 -19.58
N TRP A 232 13.29 9.04 -18.45
CA TRP A 232 14.26 8.10 -17.86
C TRP A 232 13.60 6.81 -17.42
N ILE A 233 12.37 6.90 -16.88
CA ILE A 233 11.59 5.77 -16.40
C ILE A 233 10.95 5.03 -17.57
N ASP A 234 10.34 5.78 -18.52
CA ASP A 234 9.72 5.19 -19.71
C ASP A 234 10.74 4.39 -20.55
N GLY A 235 12.04 4.64 -20.35
CA GLY A 235 13.14 3.84 -20.91
C GLY A 235 13.48 2.57 -20.11
N ILE A 236 12.74 2.29 -19.02
CA ILE A 236 12.87 1.06 -18.21
C ILE A 236 11.54 0.32 -18.29
N ASP A 237 11.45 -0.65 -19.20
CA ASP A 237 10.26 -1.49 -19.29
C ASP A 237 10.34 -2.61 -18.24
N LEU A 238 9.67 -2.41 -17.11
CA LEU A 238 9.53 -3.39 -16.04
C LEU A 238 8.33 -4.32 -16.25
N THR A 239 7.54 -4.10 -17.31
CA THR A 239 6.32 -4.87 -17.58
C THR A 239 6.54 -6.00 -18.59
N ASP A 240 7.65 -5.95 -19.31
CA ASP A 240 8.05 -6.98 -20.23
C ASP A 240 8.67 -8.16 -19.46
N THR A 241 8.06 -9.33 -19.56
CA THR A 241 8.52 -10.57 -18.93
C THR A 241 9.88 -11.05 -19.48
N ASP A 242 10.29 -10.54 -20.64
CA ASP A 242 11.59 -10.81 -21.26
C ASP A 242 12.65 -9.74 -20.89
N THR A 243 12.27 -8.69 -20.13
CA THR A 243 13.21 -7.68 -19.67
C THR A 243 14.23 -8.32 -18.71
N ASP A 244 15.51 -8.16 -19.02
CA ASP A 244 16.60 -8.54 -18.14
C ASP A 244 16.58 -7.69 -16.87
N THR A 245 15.90 -8.19 -15.82
CA THR A 245 15.80 -7.52 -14.52
C THR A 245 17.18 -7.20 -13.95
N GLY A 246 18.20 -8.02 -14.23
CA GLY A 246 19.59 -7.76 -13.86
C GLY A 246 20.17 -6.51 -14.51
N ALA A 247 19.87 -6.26 -15.79
CA ALA A 247 20.31 -5.05 -16.49
C ALA A 247 19.61 -3.79 -15.94
N VAL A 248 18.34 -3.89 -15.59
CA VAL A 248 17.58 -2.79 -14.95
C VAL A 248 18.14 -2.49 -13.56
N THR A 249 18.32 -3.51 -12.74
CA THR A 249 18.90 -3.38 -11.40
C THR A 249 20.31 -2.77 -11.47
N ALA A 250 21.17 -3.23 -12.40
CA ALA A 250 22.51 -2.67 -12.59
C ALA A 250 22.48 -1.19 -13.04
N ARG A 251 21.49 -0.80 -13.85
CA ARG A 251 21.30 0.60 -14.24
C ARG A 251 20.92 1.47 -13.04
N ILE A 252 19.99 0.99 -12.20
CA ILE A 252 19.56 1.70 -10.99
C ILE A 252 20.71 1.77 -9.98
N ALA A 253 21.45 0.68 -9.81
CA ALA A 253 22.58 0.61 -8.87
C ALA A 253 23.67 1.65 -9.17
N LYS A 254 23.89 2.03 -10.44
CA LYS A 254 24.81 3.11 -10.81
C LYS A 254 24.45 4.45 -10.18
N GLU A 255 23.18 4.71 -9.94
CA GLU A 255 22.74 5.94 -9.27
C GLU A 255 23.21 5.97 -7.80
N PHE A 256 23.50 4.81 -7.21
CA PHE A 256 23.95 4.63 -5.83
C PHE A 256 25.45 4.34 -5.72
N GLU A 257 26.23 4.68 -6.76
CA GLU A 257 27.68 4.52 -6.71
C GLU A 257 28.29 5.30 -5.54
N GLY A 258 29.14 4.64 -4.75
CA GLY A 258 29.77 5.18 -3.55
C GLY A 258 28.89 5.14 -2.28
N TRP A 259 27.73 4.48 -2.36
CA TRP A 259 26.94 4.14 -1.17
C TRP A 259 27.52 2.89 -0.49
N ALA A 260 27.23 2.73 0.80
CA ALA A 260 27.66 1.56 1.58
C ALA A 260 27.14 0.24 0.98
N PRO A 261 27.95 -0.81 0.96
CA PRO A 261 27.58 -2.09 0.36
C PRO A 261 26.30 -2.70 0.95
N GLU A 262 26.10 -2.60 2.26
CA GLU A 262 24.91 -3.10 2.97
C GLU A 262 23.62 -2.39 2.56
N LEU A 263 23.73 -1.12 2.11
CA LEU A 263 22.60 -0.36 1.59
C LEU A 263 22.32 -0.70 0.12
N THR A 264 23.37 -0.81 -0.71
CA THR A 264 23.20 -1.14 -2.12
C THR A 264 22.76 -2.58 -2.32
N ALA A 265 23.16 -3.52 -1.43
CA ALA A 265 22.70 -4.90 -1.45
C ALA A 265 21.18 -5.04 -1.29
N LEU A 266 20.52 -4.11 -0.59
CA LEU A 266 19.06 -4.04 -0.51
C LEU A 266 18.39 -3.93 -1.90
N LEU A 267 19.10 -3.37 -2.88
CA LEU A 267 18.66 -3.28 -4.26
C LEU A 267 19.23 -4.42 -5.11
N THR A 268 20.58 -4.63 -5.06
CA THR A 268 21.27 -5.50 -6.02
C THR A 268 21.04 -6.99 -5.78
N ASP A 269 20.81 -7.37 -4.54
CA ASP A 269 20.56 -8.76 -4.14
C ASP A 269 19.04 -9.04 -4.03
N GLY A 270 18.22 -8.05 -4.41
CA GLY A 270 16.76 -8.14 -4.33
C GLY A 270 16.18 -9.23 -5.21
N GLU A 271 15.25 -9.96 -4.62
CA GLU A 271 14.41 -10.96 -5.31
C GLU A 271 13.07 -10.27 -5.68
N THR A 272 12.48 -10.62 -6.82
CA THR A 272 11.21 -10.05 -7.33
C THR A 272 10.09 -11.07 -7.29
#